data_1b4652fc6d8d6c10c27c074f811ef279
#
_entry.id   1b4652fc6d8d6c10c27c074f811ef279
#
_cell.length_a   1.000
_cell.length_b   1.000
_cell.length_c   1.000
_cell.angle_alpha   90.00
_cell.angle_beta   90.00
_cell.angle_gamma   90.00
#
_symmetry.space_group_name_H-M   'P 1'
#
loop_
_entity.id
_entity.type
_entity.pdbx_description
1 polymer ?
#
loop_
_entity_poly.entity_id
_entity_poly.type
_entity_poly.pdbx_seq_one_letter_code
_entity_poly.pdbx_strand_id
1 'polypeptide(L)'
;MSPRPKIGLDLTTILETAGVLADQQGIQEITLANLAKKLGIRPPSLYNHFDGLPGLRKKLAIYGIDMLYSRMADAAIGVSGTEAVLAVSQAYVNLAREHPGVYEATLLAPDPEDVDVQQAGEKIVELSVRILQAYHLEGASALHAVRGLRSILHGFSALEQRGGFKMALDLDESLMIIIKAFLAGFAGDSLTTPE
;
A
#
# COMPACT_ATOMS: atom_id res chain seq x y z
N MET A 1 -45.69 -3.06 0.01
CA MET A 1 -44.31 -2.54 -0.03
C MET A 1 -43.49 -3.32 0.99
N SER A 2 -42.72 -4.30 0.57
CA SER A 2 -41.82 -5.05 1.47
C SER A 2 -40.70 -4.14 1.93
N PRO A 3 -40.34 -4.13 3.24
CA PRO A 3 -39.16 -3.39 3.69
C PRO A 3 -37.92 -3.99 3.07
N ARG A 4 -37.09 -3.14 2.43
CA ARG A 4 -35.74 -3.54 2.00
C ARG A 4 -35.00 -4.07 3.22
N PRO A 5 -34.31 -5.23 3.12
CA PRO A 5 -33.46 -5.70 4.19
C PRO A 5 -32.47 -4.58 4.53
N LYS A 6 -32.43 -4.15 5.79
CA LYS A 6 -31.32 -3.37 6.33
C LYS A 6 -30.12 -4.30 6.30
N ILE A 7 -29.34 -4.26 5.20
CA ILE A 7 -27.97 -4.76 5.22
C ILE A 7 -27.31 -3.90 6.30
N GLY A 8 -26.93 -4.53 7.41
CA GLY A 8 -26.23 -3.84 8.47
C GLY A 8 -24.99 -3.19 7.82
N LEU A 9 -24.85 -1.88 7.98
CA LEU A 9 -23.68 -1.17 7.51
C LEU A 9 -22.47 -1.77 8.25
N ASP A 10 -21.67 -2.59 7.57
CA ASP A 10 -20.45 -3.14 8.12
C ASP A 10 -19.26 -2.21 7.84
N LEU A 11 -18.19 -2.40 8.61
CA LEU A 11 -16.97 -1.58 8.49
C LEU A 11 -16.32 -1.74 7.11
N THR A 12 -16.36 -2.93 6.53
CA THR A 12 -15.79 -3.22 5.22
C THR A 12 -16.44 -2.38 4.14
N THR A 13 -17.78 -2.37 4.06
CA THR A 13 -18.54 -1.54 3.11
C THR A 13 -18.24 -0.04 3.29
N ILE A 14 -18.06 0.41 4.54
CA ILE A 14 -17.70 1.80 4.81
C ILE A 14 -16.31 2.11 4.26
N LEU A 15 -15.32 1.25 4.50
CA LEU A 15 -13.93 1.47 4.08
C LEU A 15 -13.79 1.36 2.56
N GLU A 16 -14.47 0.42 1.91
CA GLU A 16 -14.53 0.33 0.45
C GLU A 16 -15.11 1.62 -0.15
N THR A 17 -16.21 2.13 0.40
CA THR A 17 -16.82 3.37 -0.07
C THR A 17 -15.92 4.58 0.18
N ALA A 18 -15.22 4.62 1.32
CA ALA A 18 -14.25 5.67 1.62
C ALA A 18 -13.04 5.59 0.68
N GLY A 19 -12.57 4.38 0.35
CA GLY A 19 -11.51 4.14 -0.63
C GLY A 19 -11.88 4.67 -2.02
N VAL A 20 -13.10 4.34 -2.50
CA VAL A 20 -13.60 4.87 -3.79
C VAL A 20 -13.67 6.41 -3.77
N LEU A 21 -14.09 7.01 -2.67
CA LEU A 21 -14.10 8.48 -2.55
C LEU A 21 -12.68 9.05 -2.54
N ALA A 22 -11.74 8.38 -1.85
CA ALA A 22 -10.33 8.78 -1.84
C ALA A 22 -9.72 8.74 -3.24
N ASP A 23 -9.99 7.67 -4.00
CA ASP A 23 -9.49 7.51 -5.36
C ASP A 23 -10.07 8.56 -6.33
N GLN A 24 -11.31 8.98 -6.13
CA GLN A 24 -12.00 9.94 -7.00
C GLN A 24 -11.71 11.41 -6.69
N GLN A 25 -11.52 11.77 -5.43
CA GLN A 25 -11.49 13.17 -4.97
C GLN A 25 -10.19 13.52 -4.22
N GLY A 26 -9.37 12.54 -3.89
CA GLY A 26 -8.24 12.66 -2.98
C GLY A 26 -8.64 12.44 -1.52
N ILE A 27 -7.71 11.89 -0.74
CA ILE A 27 -7.96 11.56 0.67
C ILE A 27 -8.25 12.80 1.55
N GLN A 28 -7.71 13.96 1.17
CA GLN A 28 -7.90 15.20 1.93
C GLN A 28 -9.34 15.70 1.86
N GLU A 29 -10.06 15.39 0.78
CA GLU A 29 -11.44 15.81 0.55
C GLU A 29 -12.47 14.90 1.22
N ILE A 30 -12.03 13.80 1.85
CA ILE A 30 -12.94 12.91 2.56
C ILE A 30 -13.42 13.58 3.85
N THR A 31 -14.75 13.64 3.98
CA THR A 31 -15.44 14.08 5.19
C THR A 31 -16.48 13.04 5.61
N LEU A 32 -16.85 13.00 6.90
CA LEU A 32 -17.93 12.13 7.37
C LEU A 32 -19.25 12.43 6.68
N ALA A 33 -19.47 13.69 6.26
CA ALA A 33 -20.69 14.10 5.59
C ALA A 33 -20.78 13.55 4.16
N ASN A 34 -19.70 13.64 3.35
CA ASN A 34 -19.71 13.11 1.99
C ASN A 34 -19.72 11.58 1.97
N LEU A 35 -19.04 10.92 2.92
CA LEU A 35 -19.08 9.48 3.09
C LEU A 35 -20.49 9.00 3.47
N ALA A 36 -21.14 9.62 4.46
CA ALA A 36 -22.51 9.29 4.85
C ALA A 36 -23.50 9.49 3.69
N LYS A 37 -23.35 10.58 2.93
CA LYS A 37 -24.16 10.85 1.73
C LYS A 37 -23.99 9.74 0.68
N LYS A 38 -22.75 9.30 0.43
CA LYS A 38 -22.45 8.24 -0.54
C LYS A 38 -23.03 6.90 -0.11
N LEU A 39 -23.01 6.60 1.20
CA LEU A 39 -23.59 5.40 1.79
C LEU A 39 -25.12 5.46 1.94
N GLY A 40 -25.74 6.60 1.72
CA GLY A 40 -27.20 6.79 1.91
C GLY A 40 -27.66 6.72 3.37
N ILE A 41 -26.78 7.09 4.31
CA ILE A 41 -27.03 7.07 5.77
C ILE A 41 -26.90 8.46 6.38
N ARG A 42 -27.23 8.59 7.67
CA ARG A 42 -26.99 9.81 8.45
C ARG A 42 -25.58 9.78 9.06
N PRO A 43 -24.83 10.90 9.10
CA PRO A 43 -23.49 10.95 9.69
C PRO A 43 -23.36 10.35 11.09
N PRO A 44 -24.31 10.49 12.02
CA PRO A 44 -24.23 9.87 13.33
C PRO A 44 -24.06 8.34 13.31
N SER A 45 -24.53 7.65 12.27
CA SER A 45 -24.38 6.21 12.15
C SER A 45 -22.92 5.76 11.98
N LEU A 46 -22.05 6.63 11.49
CA LEU A 46 -20.62 6.35 11.31
C LEU A 46 -19.85 6.29 12.63
N TYR A 47 -20.30 7.03 13.65
CA TYR A 47 -19.65 7.06 14.97
C TYR A 47 -19.70 5.72 15.73
N ASN A 48 -20.53 4.78 15.26
CA ASN A 48 -20.53 3.41 15.78
C ASN A 48 -19.33 2.59 15.30
N HIS A 49 -18.59 3.08 14.29
CA HIS A 49 -17.50 2.34 13.65
C HIS A 49 -16.11 2.98 13.89
N PHE A 50 -16.04 4.28 14.15
CA PHE A 50 -14.80 5.01 14.41
C PHE A 50 -15.03 6.39 15.06
N ASP A 51 -14.00 6.88 15.74
CA ASP A 51 -14.02 8.16 16.44
C ASP A 51 -13.68 9.31 15.48
N GLY A 52 -14.70 9.81 14.80
CA GLY A 52 -14.60 10.95 13.91
C GLY A 52 -13.72 10.70 12.66
N LEU A 53 -13.27 11.79 12.05
CA LEU A 53 -12.44 11.73 10.85
C LEU A 53 -11.05 11.12 11.09
N PRO A 54 -10.36 11.38 12.22
CA PRO A 54 -9.09 10.71 12.51
C PRO A 54 -9.24 9.19 12.60
N GLY A 55 -10.29 8.69 13.26
CA GLY A 55 -10.57 7.25 13.35
C GLY A 55 -10.89 6.63 11.98
N LEU A 56 -11.61 7.33 11.10
CA LEU A 56 -11.81 6.90 9.71
C LEU A 56 -10.48 6.83 8.96
N ARG A 57 -9.64 7.87 9.06
CA ARG A 57 -8.33 7.92 8.37
C ARG A 57 -7.40 6.80 8.83
N LYS A 58 -7.34 6.51 10.14
CA LYS A 58 -6.61 5.37 10.69
C LYS A 58 -7.08 4.05 10.06
N LYS A 59 -8.39 3.80 10.08
CA LYS A 59 -8.93 2.55 9.53
C LYS A 59 -8.74 2.44 8.01
N LEU A 60 -8.82 3.55 7.29
CA LEU A 60 -8.55 3.57 5.85
C LEU A 60 -7.06 3.34 5.54
N ALA A 61 -6.15 3.84 6.38
CA ALA A 61 -4.72 3.53 6.26
C ALA A 61 -4.45 2.04 6.43
N ILE A 62 -5.00 1.42 7.49
CA ILE A 62 -4.88 -0.02 7.73
C ILE A 62 -5.49 -0.82 6.56
N TYR A 63 -6.68 -0.45 6.10
CA TYR A 63 -7.33 -1.06 4.94
C TYR A 63 -6.45 -1.02 3.69
N GLY A 64 -5.82 0.12 3.41
CA GLY A 64 -4.89 0.26 2.28
C GLY A 64 -3.63 -0.58 2.44
N ILE A 65 -3.07 -0.65 3.67
CA ILE A 65 -1.89 -1.48 3.98
C ILE A 65 -2.23 -2.97 3.82
N ASP A 66 -3.38 -3.43 4.32
CA ASP A 66 -3.81 -4.82 4.18
C ASP A 66 -4.10 -5.17 2.70
N MET A 67 -4.67 -4.24 1.92
CA MET A 67 -4.85 -4.42 0.48
C MET A 67 -3.52 -4.55 -0.25
N LEU A 68 -2.55 -3.69 0.08
CA LEU A 68 -1.20 -3.75 -0.48
C LEU A 68 -0.52 -5.07 -0.14
N TYR A 69 -0.57 -5.47 1.13
CA TYR A 69 -0.04 -6.77 1.58
C TYR A 69 -0.65 -7.93 0.80
N SER A 70 -1.97 -7.99 0.69
CA SER A 70 -2.65 -9.08 -0.02
C SER A 70 -2.21 -9.17 -1.47
N ARG A 71 -2.17 -8.05 -2.20
CA ARG A 71 -1.73 -8.03 -3.60
C ARG A 71 -0.27 -8.46 -3.77
N MET A 72 0.62 -8.02 -2.87
CA MET A 72 2.02 -8.43 -2.88
C MET A 72 2.17 -9.91 -2.55
N ALA A 73 1.44 -10.41 -1.55
CA ALA A 73 1.46 -11.81 -1.16
C ALA A 73 0.96 -12.74 -2.28
N ASP A 74 -0.16 -12.38 -2.92
CA ASP A 74 -0.71 -13.13 -4.05
C ASP A 74 0.27 -13.15 -5.23
N ALA A 75 0.94 -12.04 -5.52
CA ALA A 75 1.94 -11.96 -6.58
C ALA A 75 3.20 -12.79 -6.31
N ALA A 76 3.50 -13.08 -5.04
CA ALA A 76 4.64 -13.90 -4.64
C ALA A 76 4.36 -15.42 -4.71
N ILE A 77 3.11 -15.84 -4.92
CA ILE A 77 2.75 -17.27 -4.95
C ILE A 77 3.38 -17.96 -6.16
N GLY A 78 4.11 -19.04 -5.91
CA GLY A 78 4.70 -19.89 -6.95
C GLY A 78 5.95 -19.34 -7.63
N VAL A 79 6.44 -18.16 -7.22
CA VAL A 79 7.66 -17.54 -7.75
C VAL A 79 8.70 -17.32 -6.64
N SER A 80 9.98 -17.18 -7.01
CA SER A 80 11.07 -16.98 -6.04
C SER A 80 12.19 -16.10 -6.63
N GLY A 81 13.13 -15.67 -5.78
CA GLY A 81 14.30 -14.89 -6.21
C GLY A 81 13.91 -13.60 -6.94
N THR A 82 14.60 -13.30 -8.02
CA THR A 82 14.37 -12.09 -8.82
C THR A 82 12.93 -11.99 -9.33
N GLU A 83 12.34 -13.12 -9.75
CA GLU A 83 10.97 -13.14 -10.27
C GLU A 83 9.95 -12.73 -9.19
N ALA A 84 10.11 -13.20 -7.96
CA ALA A 84 9.26 -12.80 -6.84
C ALA A 84 9.38 -11.30 -6.54
N VAL A 85 10.61 -10.74 -6.53
CA VAL A 85 10.80 -9.30 -6.31
C VAL A 85 10.15 -8.47 -7.41
N LEU A 86 10.29 -8.88 -8.68
CA LEU A 86 9.64 -8.20 -9.80
C LEU A 86 8.12 -8.25 -9.71
N ALA A 87 7.55 -9.44 -9.39
CA ALA A 87 6.11 -9.62 -9.27
C ALA A 87 5.51 -8.75 -8.14
N VAL A 88 6.12 -8.74 -6.96
CA VAL A 88 5.64 -7.88 -5.85
C VAL A 88 5.84 -6.40 -6.12
N SER A 89 6.91 -6.02 -6.83
CA SER A 89 7.14 -4.63 -7.24
C SER A 89 6.06 -4.15 -8.19
N GLN A 90 5.69 -4.98 -9.16
CA GLN A 90 4.60 -4.68 -10.08
C GLN A 90 3.26 -4.58 -9.35
N ALA A 91 2.96 -5.51 -8.44
CA ALA A 91 1.75 -5.49 -7.62
C ALA A 91 1.64 -4.22 -6.77
N TYR A 92 2.77 -3.77 -6.19
CA TYR A 92 2.85 -2.52 -5.44
C TYR A 92 2.49 -1.30 -6.31
N VAL A 93 3.14 -1.16 -7.47
CA VAL A 93 2.91 -0.03 -8.37
C VAL A 93 1.50 -0.07 -8.95
N ASN A 94 0.98 -1.26 -9.29
CA ASN A 94 -0.38 -1.41 -9.79
C ASN A 94 -1.42 -0.97 -8.75
N LEU A 95 -1.23 -1.27 -7.46
CA LEU A 95 -2.12 -0.75 -6.42
C LEU A 95 -2.14 0.79 -6.42
N ALA A 96 -0.97 1.41 -6.48
CA ALA A 96 -0.88 2.87 -6.49
C ALA A 96 -1.55 3.50 -7.72
N ARG A 97 -1.49 2.83 -8.88
CA ARG A 97 -2.17 3.25 -10.12
C ARG A 97 -3.69 3.12 -10.04
N GLU A 98 -4.17 1.97 -9.58
CA GLU A 98 -5.58 1.61 -9.55
C GLU A 98 -6.33 2.32 -8.41
N HIS A 99 -5.65 2.51 -7.28
CA HIS A 99 -6.21 3.05 -6.04
C HIS A 99 -5.32 4.16 -5.46
N PRO A 100 -5.14 5.29 -6.18
CA PRO A 100 -4.23 6.35 -5.77
C PRO A 100 -4.57 6.96 -4.40
N GLY A 101 -5.86 7.13 -4.10
CA GLY A 101 -6.30 7.68 -2.82
C GLY A 101 -6.17 6.69 -1.66
N VAL A 102 -6.45 5.40 -1.90
CA VAL A 102 -6.20 4.33 -0.92
C VAL A 102 -4.70 4.20 -0.66
N TYR A 103 -3.87 4.26 -1.72
CA TYR A 103 -2.42 4.23 -1.58
C TYR A 103 -1.90 5.44 -0.77
N GLU A 104 -2.39 6.64 -1.06
CA GLU A 104 -2.05 7.85 -0.29
C GLU A 104 -2.46 7.69 1.20
N ALA A 105 -3.58 7.03 1.50
CA ALA A 105 -4.00 6.76 2.87
C ALA A 105 -2.96 5.96 3.65
N THR A 106 -2.25 5.02 3.02
CA THR A 106 -1.20 4.22 3.66
C THR A 106 0.00 5.06 4.14
N LEU A 107 0.19 6.23 3.56
CA LEU A 107 1.29 7.15 3.85
C LEU A 107 0.92 8.21 4.90
N LEU A 108 -0.37 8.45 5.10
CA LEU A 108 -0.93 9.54 5.89
C LEU A 108 -1.66 9.05 7.16
N ALA A 109 -1.22 7.91 7.73
CA ALA A 109 -1.77 7.45 9.00
C ALA A 109 -1.66 8.57 10.06
N PRO A 110 -2.77 8.90 10.77
CA PRO A 110 -2.78 10.02 11.71
C PRO A 110 -1.77 9.91 12.85
N ASP A 111 -1.51 8.68 13.28
CA ASP A 111 -0.51 8.34 14.27
C ASP A 111 0.32 7.15 13.77
N PRO A 112 1.55 7.38 13.30
CA PRO A 112 2.41 6.30 12.84
C PRO A 112 2.91 5.39 13.97
N GLU A 113 2.76 5.78 15.25
CA GLU A 113 3.11 4.98 16.41
C GLU A 113 1.93 4.12 16.90
N ASP A 114 0.75 4.27 16.28
CA ASP A 114 -0.40 3.44 16.59
C ASP A 114 -0.12 1.95 16.32
N VAL A 115 -0.34 1.11 17.34
CA VAL A 115 0.01 -0.32 17.31
C VAL A 115 -0.68 -1.06 16.17
N ASP A 116 -1.93 -0.74 15.85
CA ASP A 116 -2.65 -1.42 14.78
C ASP A 116 -2.05 -1.07 13.40
N VAL A 117 -1.62 0.19 13.22
CA VAL A 117 -0.96 0.66 11.98
C VAL A 117 0.42 0.01 11.84
N GLN A 118 1.18 -0.06 12.94
CA GLN A 118 2.49 -0.72 12.96
C GLN A 118 2.36 -2.21 12.61
N GLN A 119 1.45 -2.94 13.26
CA GLN A 119 1.21 -4.36 12.97
C GLN A 119 0.80 -4.62 11.52
N ALA A 120 -0.03 -3.76 10.94
CA ALA A 120 -0.37 -3.86 9.53
C ALA A 120 0.87 -3.68 8.64
N GLY A 121 1.72 -2.68 8.93
CA GLY A 121 2.95 -2.40 8.19
C GLY A 121 4.01 -3.50 8.32
N GLU A 122 4.13 -4.11 9.50
CA GLU A 122 5.09 -5.20 9.78
C GLU A 122 4.90 -6.38 8.84
N LYS A 123 3.66 -6.75 8.49
CA LYS A 123 3.37 -7.83 7.53
C LYS A 123 4.04 -7.60 6.17
N ILE A 124 4.04 -6.36 5.69
CA ILE A 124 4.67 -6.00 4.40
C ILE A 124 6.21 -6.13 4.51
N VAL A 125 6.76 -5.68 5.64
CA VAL A 125 8.21 -5.79 5.90
C VAL A 125 8.63 -7.26 5.96
N GLU A 126 7.91 -8.09 6.73
CA GLU A 126 8.18 -9.54 6.84
C GLU A 126 8.10 -10.25 5.48
N LEU A 127 7.06 -9.96 4.68
CA LEU A 127 6.93 -10.50 3.33
C LEU A 127 8.13 -10.10 2.46
N SER A 128 8.50 -8.83 2.49
CA SER A 128 9.63 -8.31 1.72
C SER A 128 10.95 -8.93 2.13
N VAL A 129 11.20 -9.11 3.45
CA VAL A 129 12.39 -9.80 3.97
C VAL A 129 12.44 -11.25 3.46
N ARG A 130 11.33 -11.99 3.52
CA ARG A 130 11.25 -13.38 3.02
C ARG A 130 11.58 -13.48 1.53
N ILE A 131 11.07 -12.57 0.72
CA ILE A 131 11.33 -12.56 -0.73
C ILE A 131 12.81 -12.26 -1.01
N LEU A 132 13.44 -11.38 -0.21
CA LEU A 132 14.84 -11.00 -0.35
C LEU A 132 15.81 -12.03 0.24
N GLN A 133 15.36 -13.08 0.94
CA GLN A 133 16.22 -14.17 1.44
C GLN A 133 17.03 -14.86 0.34
N ALA A 134 16.52 -14.88 -0.90
CA ALA A 134 17.25 -15.40 -2.06
C ALA A 134 18.58 -14.66 -2.34
N TYR A 135 18.78 -13.48 -1.76
CA TYR A 135 20.00 -12.68 -1.87
C TYR A 135 20.90 -12.80 -0.63
N HIS A 136 20.63 -13.75 0.25
CA HIS A 136 21.40 -14.01 1.48
C HIS A 136 21.56 -12.79 2.40
N LEU A 137 20.58 -11.88 2.36
CA LEU A 137 20.54 -10.70 3.23
C LEU A 137 19.92 -11.08 4.57
N GLU A 138 20.62 -10.76 5.65
CA GLU A 138 20.18 -11.08 7.00
C GLU A 138 20.21 -9.83 7.90
N GLY A 139 19.45 -9.85 8.99
CA GLY A 139 19.45 -8.81 10.01
C GLY A 139 19.25 -7.40 9.45
N ALA A 140 20.16 -6.49 9.77
CA ALA A 140 20.08 -5.09 9.33
C ALA A 140 20.19 -4.93 7.82
N SER A 141 21.00 -5.76 7.13
CA SER A 141 21.15 -5.69 5.67
C SER A 141 19.85 -5.98 4.95
N ALA A 142 19.06 -6.98 5.40
CA ALA A 142 17.73 -7.24 4.85
C ALA A 142 16.79 -6.04 5.03
N LEU A 143 16.79 -5.40 6.20
CA LEU A 143 15.96 -4.22 6.45
C LEU A 143 16.40 -3.02 5.62
N HIS A 144 17.69 -2.82 5.39
CA HIS A 144 18.19 -1.79 4.50
C HIS A 144 17.74 -2.04 3.04
N ALA A 145 17.79 -3.29 2.59
CA ALA A 145 17.29 -3.65 1.26
C ALA A 145 15.77 -3.43 1.12
N VAL A 146 14.97 -3.80 2.13
CA VAL A 146 13.52 -3.51 2.16
C VAL A 146 13.26 -2.00 2.08
N ARG A 147 14.00 -1.18 2.84
CA ARG A 147 13.90 0.28 2.76
C ARG A 147 14.25 0.81 1.38
N GLY A 148 15.34 0.31 0.77
CA GLY A 148 15.75 0.67 -0.57
C GLY A 148 14.68 0.33 -1.59
N LEU A 149 14.17 -0.90 -1.59
CA LEU A 149 13.10 -1.34 -2.47
C LEU A 149 11.84 -0.47 -2.32
N ARG A 150 11.38 -0.24 -1.08
CA ARG A 150 10.23 0.63 -0.82
C ARG A 150 10.44 2.06 -1.33
N SER A 151 11.64 2.61 -1.15
CA SER A 151 11.97 3.96 -1.63
C SER A 151 11.89 4.07 -3.14
N ILE A 152 12.36 3.04 -3.87
CA ILE A 152 12.27 2.95 -5.33
C ILE A 152 10.81 2.88 -5.76
N LEU A 153 10.03 1.95 -5.20
CA LEU A 153 8.63 1.73 -5.57
C LEU A 153 7.77 2.95 -5.27
N HIS A 154 7.94 3.54 -4.09
CA HIS A 154 7.23 4.76 -3.72
C HIS A 154 7.60 5.95 -4.61
N GLY A 155 8.90 6.17 -4.82
CA GLY A 155 9.39 7.26 -5.67
C GLY A 155 8.90 7.12 -7.11
N PHE A 156 8.93 5.90 -7.66
CA PHE A 156 8.42 5.60 -9.00
C PHE A 156 6.92 5.90 -9.09
N SER A 157 6.10 5.36 -8.18
CA SER A 157 4.65 5.58 -8.14
C SER A 157 4.31 7.07 -7.98
N ALA A 158 5.00 7.79 -7.10
CA ALA A 158 4.77 9.21 -6.87
C ALA A 158 5.10 10.08 -8.09
N LEU A 159 6.18 9.75 -8.83
CA LEU A 159 6.54 10.45 -10.06
C LEU A 159 5.54 10.17 -11.17
N GLU A 160 5.12 8.91 -11.32
CA GLU A 160 4.14 8.52 -12.32
C GLU A 160 2.79 9.22 -12.10
N GLN A 161 2.25 9.19 -10.88
CA GLN A 161 0.98 9.84 -10.54
C GLN A 161 0.97 11.34 -10.79
N ARG A 162 2.13 11.99 -10.66
CA ARG A 162 2.30 13.43 -10.90
C ARG A 162 2.68 13.77 -12.33
N GLY A 163 2.72 12.78 -13.24
CA GLY A 163 3.12 12.98 -14.63
C GLY A 163 4.60 13.36 -14.77
N GLY A 164 5.45 12.89 -13.85
CA GLY A 164 6.90 13.16 -13.85
C GLY A 164 7.65 12.45 -14.99
N PHE A 165 7.12 11.36 -15.50
CA PHE A 165 7.69 10.64 -16.64
C PHE A 165 7.11 11.15 -17.96
N LYS A 166 7.82 12.08 -18.59
CA LYS A 166 7.34 12.75 -19.82
C LYS A 166 7.83 12.11 -21.13
N MET A 167 8.88 11.29 -21.09
CA MET A 167 9.39 10.59 -22.26
C MET A 167 8.51 9.38 -22.57
N ALA A 168 8.29 9.11 -23.86
CA ALA A 168 7.47 8.01 -24.35
C ALA A 168 8.22 6.68 -24.27
N LEU A 169 8.54 6.25 -23.05
CA LEU A 169 9.12 4.94 -22.73
C LEU A 169 8.09 4.13 -21.94
N ASP A 170 8.16 2.81 -22.08
CA ASP A 170 7.34 1.90 -21.29
C ASP A 170 7.75 1.98 -19.81
N LEU A 171 6.77 2.31 -18.95
CA LEU A 171 7.02 2.50 -17.53
C LEU A 171 7.22 1.16 -16.79
N ASP A 172 6.56 0.10 -17.22
CA ASP A 172 6.74 -1.22 -16.62
C ASP A 172 8.11 -1.79 -16.98
N GLU A 173 8.58 -1.58 -18.22
CA GLU A 173 9.94 -1.91 -18.59
C GLU A 173 10.96 -1.11 -17.77
N SER A 174 10.75 0.19 -17.60
CA SER A 174 11.60 1.06 -16.79
C SER A 174 11.65 0.59 -15.34
N LEU A 175 10.51 0.23 -14.74
CA LEU A 175 10.43 -0.33 -13.39
C LEU A 175 11.23 -1.62 -13.29
N MET A 176 11.05 -2.56 -14.22
CA MET A 176 11.78 -3.84 -14.23
C MET A 176 13.30 -3.63 -14.32
N ILE A 177 13.77 -2.70 -15.16
CA ILE A 177 15.19 -2.38 -15.29
C ILE A 177 15.75 -1.84 -13.97
N ILE A 178 15.06 -0.91 -13.33
CA ILE A 178 15.48 -0.30 -12.06
C ILE A 178 15.56 -1.37 -10.96
N ILE A 179 14.54 -2.22 -10.85
CA ILE A 179 14.53 -3.29 -9.82
C ILE A 179 15.66 -4.29 -10.07
N LYS A 180 15.88 -4.72 -11.31
CA LYS A 180 17.01 -5.62 -11.66
C LYS A 180 18.36 -5.00 -11.32
N ALA A 181 18.56 -3.71 -11.63
CA ALA A 181 19.78 -2.99 -11.29
C ALA A 181 19.99 -2.89 -9.77
N PHE A 182 18.93 -2.62 -9.01
CA PHE A 182 18.97 -2.63 -7.55
C PHE A 182 19.37 -4.00 -6.99
N LEU A 183 18.80 -5.07 -7.51
CA LEU A 183 19.09 -6.44 -7.06
C LEU A 183 20.50 -6.90 -7.45
N ALA A 184 21.03 -6.46 -8.59
CA ALA A 184 22.38 -6.77 -9.04
C ALA A 184 23.44 -6.25 -8.05
N GLY A 185 23.16 -5.14 -7.34
CA GLY A 185 24.04 -4.63 -6.29
C GLY A 185 24.22 -5.60 -5.11
N PHE A 186 23.29 -6.51 -4.87
CA PHE A 186 23.41 -7.53 -3.82
C PHE A 186 24.03 -8.84 -4.31
N ALA A 187 24.05 -9.09 -5.63
CA ALA A 187 24.62 -10.31 -6.20
C ALA A 187 26.15 -10.24 -6.35
N GLY A 188 26.73 -9.05 -6.35
CA GLY A 188 28.15 -8.79 -6.62
C GLY A 188 29.02 -8.53 -5.39
N ASP A 189 28.45 -8.14 -4.24
CA ASP A 189 29.22 -7.80 -3.05
C ASP A 189 28.59 -8.45 -1.80
N SER A 190 29.36 -9.26 -1.11
CA SER A 190 29.22 -9.36 0.34
C SER A 190 29.43 -7.92 0.85
N LEU A 191 28.36 -7.21 1.19
CA LEU A 191 28.45 -5.95 1.90
C LEU A 191 29.10 -6.27 3.25
N THR A 192 30.43 -6.39 3.23
CA THR A 192 31.26 -6.48 4.42
C THR A 192 31.02 -5.20 5.20
N THR A 193 30.29 -5.31 6.28
CA THR A 193 30.23 -4.29 7.32
C THR A 193 31.66 -3.98 7.71
N PRO A 194 32.15 -2.73 7.63
CA PRO A 194 33.38 -2.37 8.34
C PRO A 194 33.10 -2.55 9.82
N GLU A 195 33.99 -3.26 10.51
CA GLU A 195 34.03 -3.41 11.96
C GLU A 195 34.08 -2.06 12.69
#